data_c1205c86e5fe3dc1837f3704649b8132
#
_entry.id   c1205c86e5fe3dc1837f3704649b8132
#
_cell.length_a   1.000
_cell.length_b   1.000
_cell.length_c   1.000
_cell.angle_alpha   90.00
_cell.angle_beta   90.00
_cell.angle_gamma   90.00
#
_symmetry.space_group_name_H-M   'P 1'
#
loop_
_entity.id
_entity.type
_entity.pdbx_description
1 polymer ?
#
loop_
_entity_poly.entity_id
_entity_poly.type
_entity_poly.pdbx_seq_one_letter_code
_entity_poly.pdbx_strand_id
1 'polypeptide(L)'
;MEPYLDIIKHSFSGYYHYLVTEITNPHWGNYFYWLLAISFIFWGLEVLIPWRKNQHNIRKDFWLDGFYMFFNFFLFSLIVYNALSNVAVAFFNDILMSIGINNLVFFNIEAFPYWGQLFVLFLLRDFIQYCIHRLLHRVPFLWNFHKVHHSVKEMGFAAHLRYHWMETIVYRTLEYLPLALIGFGIDDFILVHLFTLTMGHFNHSNIFIPLGVLNIFLTILKCIYGIMERRLLTNLVLILDSH
;
A
#
# COMPACT_ATOMS: atom_id res chain seq x y z
N MET A 1 2.30 -14.65 30.83
CA MET A 1 2.45 -15.40 29.53
C MET A 1 1.11 -15.88 28.97
N GLU A 2 0.17 -16.35 29.83
CA GLU A 2 -1.17 -16.79 29.38
C GLU A 2 -1.93 -15.75 28.53
N PRO A 3 -2.00 -14.46 28.93
CA PRO A 3 -2.76 -13.50 28.13
C PRO A 3 -2.24 -13.30 26.71
N TYR A 4 -0.92 -13.35 26.48
CA TYR A 4 -0.36 -13.21 25.13
C TYR A 4 -0.60 -14.45 24.25
N LEU A 5 -0.64 -15.65 24.84
CA LEU A 5 -1.00 -16.87 24.10
C LEU A 5 -2.47 -16.84 23.63
N ASP A 6 -3.35 -16.29 24.45
CA ASP A 6 -4.76 -16.12 24.08
C ASP A 6 -4.92 -15.06 22.99
N ILE A 7 -4.17 -13.95 23.04
CA ILE A 7 -4.11 -12.96 21.95
C ILE A 7 -3.68 -13.65 20.64
N ILE A 8 -2.65 -14.49 20.66
CA ILE A 8 -2.18 -15.21 19.47
C ILE A 8 -3.29 -16.11 18.91
N LYS A 9 -3.91 -16.95 19.74
CA LYS A 9 -4.99 -17.85 19.31
C LYS A 9 -6.18 -17.09 18.71
N HIS A 10 -6.63 -16.03 19.39
CA HIS A 10 -7.73 -15.19 18.92
C HIS A 10 -7.36 -14.45 17.62
N SER A 11 -6.12 -14.03 17.48
CA SER A 11 -5.63 -13.39 16.26
C SER A 11 -5.72 -14.31 15.04
N PHE A 12 -5.27 -15.57 15.17
CA PHE A 12 -5.37 -16.55 14.09
C PHE A 12 -6.82 -16.89 13.77
N SER A 13 -7.63 -17.23 14.78
CA SER A 13 -9.02 -17.56 14.59
C SER A 13 -9.82 -16.39 14.01
N GLY A 14 -9.66 -15.20 14.58
CA GLY A 14 -10.36 -14.00 14.14
C GLY A 14 -9.99 -13.61 12.70
N TYR A 15 -8.71 -13.62 12.36
CA TYR A 15 -8.28 -13.28 11.00
C TYR A 15 -8.66 -14.33 9.97
N TYR A 16 -8.66 -15.62 10.33
CA TYR A 16 -9.20 -16.67 9.48
C TYR A 16 -10.69 -16.46 9.19
N HIS A 17 -11.49 -16.21 10.22
CA HIS A 17 -12.92 -15.92 10.05
C HIS A 17 -13.14 -14.65 9.21
N TYR A 18 -12.36 -13.61 9.45
CA TYR A 18 -12.38 -12.40 8.62
C TYR A 18 -12.14 -12.73 7.14
N LEU A 19 -11.08 -13.48 6.80
CA LEU A 19 -10.79 -13.85 5.40
C LEU A 19 -11.91 -14.70 4.78
N VAL A 20 -12.45 -15.67 5.51
CA VAL A 20 -13.56 -16.48 5.02
C VAL A 20 -14.78 -15.60 4.74
N THR A 21 -15.10 -14.68 5.66
CA THR A 21 -16.22 -13.74 5.50
C THR A 21 -16.00 -12.80 4.31
N GLU A 22 -14.80 -12.25 4.16
CA GLU A 22 -14.44 -11.39 3.02
C GLU A 22 -14.63 -12.11 1.67
N ILE A 23 -14.30 -13.40 1.59
CA ILE A 23 -14.42 -14.19 0.36
C ILE A 23 -15.86 -14.64 0.11
N THR A 24 -16.61 -15.01 1.17
CA THR A 24 -17.95 -15.62 1.03
C THR A 24 -19.08 -14.61 1.01
N ASN A 25 -18.90 -13.42 1.60
CA ASN A 25 -19.94 -12.40 1.75
C ASN A 25 -19.53 -11.08 1.10
N PRO A 26 -19.63 -10.93 -0.23
CA PRO A 26 -19.25 -9.71 -0.92
C PRO A 26 -20.15 -8.53 -0.48
N HIS A 27 -19.53 -7.42 -0.10
CA HIS A 27 -20.16 -6.15 0.23
C HIS A 27 -19.29 -4.95 -0.15
N TRP A 28 -19.85 -3.75 -0.14
CA TRP A 28 -19.13 -2.56 -0.61
C TRP A 28 -17.87 -2.21 0.20
N GLY A 29 -17.79 -2.55 1.47
CA GLY A 29 -16.61 -2.37 2.32
C GLY A 29 -15.55 -3.46 2.15
N ASN A 30 -15.75 -4.42 1.26
CA ASN A 30 -14.90 -5.60 1.12
C ASN A 30 -13.65 -5.31 0.30
N TYR A 31 -12.50 -5.24 0.96
CA TYR A 31 -11.22 -4.94 0.33
C TYR A 31 -10.80 -6.00 -0.70
N PHE A 32 -11.08 -7.28 -0.46
CA PHE A 32 -10.71 -8.37 -1.37
C PHE A 32 -11.30 -8.18 -2.77
N TYR A 33 -12.60 -7.89 -2.87
CA TYR A 33 -13.26 -7.69 -4.15
C TYR A 33 -12.87 -6.38 -4.82
N TRP A 34 -12.59 -5.32 -4.05
CA TRP A 34 -12.05 -4.09 -4.62
C TRP A 34 -10.65 -4.28 -5.19
N LEU A 35 -9.78 -5.04 -4.50
CA LEU A 35 -8.46 -5.37 -5.03
C LEU A 35 -8.57 -6.12 -6.36
N LEU A 36 -9.45 -7.12 -6.45
CA LEU A 36 -9.69 -7.85 -7.69
C LEU A 36 -10.26 -6.96 -8.79
N ALA A 37 -11.30 -6.17 -8.49
CA ALA A 37 -11.96 -5.30 -9.47
C ALA A 37 -10.97 -4.27 -10.05
N ILE A 38 -10.22 -3.56 -9.20
CA ILE A 38 -9.21 -2.60 -9.62
C ILE A 38 -8.13 -3.30 -10.46
N SER A 39 -7.66 -4.46 -10.02
CA SER A 39 -6.64 -5.24 -10.75
C SER A 39 -7.12 -5.67 -12.15
N PHE A 40 -8.37 -6.16 -12.27
CA PHE A 40 -8.94 -6.52 -13.56
C PHE A 40 -9.17 -5.31 -14.47
N ILE A 41 -9.57 -4.16 -13.91
CA ILE A 41 -9.71 -2.92 -14.68
C ILE A 41 -8.34 -2.53 -15.26
N PHE A 42 -7.29 -2.51 -14.45
CA PHE A 42 -5.95 -2.13 -14.93
C PHE A 42 -5.39 -3.14 -15.91
N TRP A 43 -5.58 -4.44 -15.69
CA TRP A 43 -5.20 -5.46 -16.68
C TRP A 43 -5.95 -5.29 -18.02
N GLY A 44 -7.25 -5.05 -17.97
CA GLY A 44 -8.03 -4.76 -19.18
C GLY A 44 -7.53 -3.50 -19.91
N LEU A 45 -7.21 -2.44 -19.21
CA LEU A 45 -6.65 -1.23 -19.79
C LEU A 45 -5.26 -1.46 -20.39
N GLU A 46 -4.40 -2.27 -19.78
CA GLU A 46 -3.09 -2.66 -20.34
C GLU A 46 -3.23 -3.43 -21.66
N VAL A 47 -4.29 -4.23 -21.81
CA VAL A 47 -4.59 -4.96 -23.04
C VAL A 47 -5.16 -4.04 -24.13
N LEU A 48 -6.05 -3.10 -23.75
CA LEU A 48 -6.78 -2.25 -24.70
C LEU A 48 -5.95 -1.07 -25.21
N ILE A 49 -5.17 -0.43 -24.33
CA ILE A 49 -4.41 0.80 -24.62
C ILE A 49 -2.97 0.71 -24.11
N PRO A 50 -2.19 -0.29 -24.57
CA PRO A 50 -0.84 -0.48 -24.08
C PRO A 50 0.10 0.65 -24.50
N TRP A 51 0.95 1.13 -23.57
CA TRP A 51 2.08 2.01 -23.88
C TRP A 51 3.12 1.29 -24.75
N ARG A 52 3.55 0.10 -24.28
CA ARG A 52 4.51 -0.75 -24.99
C ARG A 52 3.74 -1.83 -25.74
N LYS A 53 3.49 -1.59 -27.03
CA LYS A 53 2.68 -2.50 -27.89
C LYS A 53 3.30 -3.90 -28.08
N ASN A 54 4.62 -4.02 -27.91
CA ASN A 54 5.34 -5.29 -28.07
C ASN A 54 5.45 -6.10 -26.77
N GLN A 55 4.89 -5.61 -25.67
CA GLN A 55 4.85 -6.33 -24.39
C GLN A 55 3.71 -7.35 -24.40
N HIS A 56 3.99 -8.59 -23.97
CA HIS A 56 2.95 -9.61 -23.85
C HIS A 56 1.92 -9.23 -22.80
N ASN A 57 0.63 -9.52 -23.08
CA ASN A 57 -0.48 -9.28 -22.16
C ASN A 57 -0.30 -10.03 -20.82
N ILE A 58 0.24 -11.25 -20.88
CA ILE A 58 0.72 -12.01 -19.73
C ILE A 58 2.25 -11.97 -19.81
N ARG A 59 2.83 -10.98 -19.14
CA ARG A 59 4.28 -10.78 -19.07
C ARG A 59 4.98 -11.87 -18.26
N LYS A 60 6.28 -12.01 -18.42
CA LYS A 60 7.07 -13.11 -17.85
C LYS A 60 6.83 -13.34 -16.35
N ASP A 61 6.70 -12.28 -15.56
CA ASP A 61 6.60 -12.34 -14.11
C ASP A 61 5.16 -12.10 -13.60
N PHE A 62 4.15 -12.13 -14.47
CA PHE A 62 2.76 -11.82 -14.14
C PHE A 62 2.23 -12.66 -12.96
N TRP A 63 2.44 -13.97 -13.02
CA TRP A 63 1.99 -14.88 -11.95
C TRP A 63 2.77 -14.73 -10.66
N LEU A 64 4.05 -14.34 -10.74
CA LEU A 64 4.85 -14.02 -9.58
C LEU A 64 4.34 -12.76 -8.87
N ASP A 65 3.95 -11.74 -9.63
CA ASP A 65 3.35 -10.53 -9.06
C ASP A 65 2.00 -10.83 -8.43
N GLY A 66 1.17 -11.64 -9.09
CA GLY A 66 -0.09 -12.14 -8.54
C GLY A 66 0.13 -12.90 -7.23
N PHE A 67 1.14 -13.77 -7.16
CA PHE A 67 1.52 -14.46 -5.93
C PHE A 67 1.86 -13.47 -4.82
N TYR A 68 2.74 -12.47 -5.07
CA TYR A 68 3.10 -11.48 -4.06
C TYR A 68 1.89 -10.66 -3.60
N MET A 69 0.99 -10.30 -4.51
CA MET A 69 -0.24 -9.58 -4.19
C MET A 69 -1.07 -10.33 -3.14
N PHE A 70 -1.36 -11.61 -3.37
CA PHE A 70 -2.17 -12.40 -2.43
C PHE A 70 -1.38 -12.82 -1.20
N PHE A 71 -0.12 -13.19 -1.35
CA PHE A 71 0.72 -13.59 -0.24
C PHE A 71 0.87 -12.47 0.79
N ASN A 72 1.27 -11.27 0.37
CA ASN A 72 1.54 -10.17 1.29
C ASN A 72 0.28 -9.64 1.98
N PHE A 73 -0.83 -9.55 1.26
CA PHE A 73 -2.05 -8.97 1.82
C PHE A 73 -2.85 -9.94 2.70
N PHE A 74 -2.91 -11.21 2.32
CA PHE A 74 -3.80 -12.16 2.98
C PHE A 74 -3.03 -13.26 3.72
N LEU A 75 -2.17 -14.01 3.04
CA LEU A 75 -1.55 -15.19 3.60
C LEU A 75 -0.50 -14.84 4.66
N PHE A 76 0.38 -13.89 4.40
CA PHE A 76 1.38 -13.45 5.37
C PHE A 76 0.73 -12.82 6.61
N SER A 77 -0.34 -12.05 6.41
CA SER A 77 -1.12 -11.49 7.51
C SER A 77 -1.78 -12.59 8.36
N LEU A 78 -2.29 -13.66 7.74
CA LEU A 78 -2.85 -14.82 8.45
C LEU A 78 -1.78 -15.59 9.22
N ILE A 79 -0.65 -15.90 8.58
CA ILE A 79 0.36 -16.81 9.15
C ILE A 79 1.13 -16.17 10.31
N VAL A 80 1.48 -14.89 10.20
CA VAL A 80 2.42 -14.26 11.15
C VAL A 80 1.99 -12.87 11.57
N TYR A 81 1.73 -11.98 10.59
CA TYR A 81 1.71 -10.55 10.84
C TYR A 81 0.62 -10.13 11.84
N ASN A 82 -0.59 -10.65 11.70
CA ASN A 82 -1.71 -10.23 12.55
C ASN A 82 -1.49 -10.62 14.02
N ALA A 83 -1.04 -11.84 14.27
CA ALA A 83 -0.75 -12.29 15.63
C ALA A 83 0.42 -11.50 16.25
N LEU A 84 1.51 -11.32 15.50
CA LEU A 84 2.67 -10.56 15.96
C LEU A 84 2.31 -9.09 16.26
N SER A 85 1.54 -8.46 15.37
CA SER A 85 1.08 -7.08 15.53
C SER A 85 0.21 -6.91 16.78
N ASN A 86 -0.77 -7.80 16.99
CA ASN A 86 -1.67 -7.72 18.15
C ASN A 86 -0.92 -7.92 19.48
N VAL A 87 0.03 -8.85 19.52
CA VAL A 87 0.89 -9.03 20.71
C VAL A 87 1.76 -7.80 20.94
N ALA A 88 2.37 -7.23 19.89
CA ALA A 88 3.19 -6.03 20.00
C ALA A 88 2.37 -4.82 20.51
N VAL A 89 1.15 -4.63 19.99
CA VAL A 89 0.22 -3.57 20.43
C VAL A 89 -0.18 -3.77 21.88
N ALA A 90 -0.54 -4.99 22.29
CA ALA A 90 -0.88 -5.30 23.67
C ALA A 90 0.29 -5.00 24.62
N PHE A 91 1.48 -5.48 24.29
CA PHE A 91 2.70 -5.21 25.06
C PHE A 91 3.02 -3.72 25.17
N PHE A 92 2.88 -2.97 24.08
CA PHE A 92 3.09 -1.53 24.07
C PHE A 92 2.06 -0.79 24.94
N ASN A 93 0.80 -1.19 24.86
CA ASN A 93 -0.25 -0.63 25.72
C ASN A 93 0.00 -0.92 27.21
N ASP A 94 0.47 -2.12 27.57
CA ASP A 94 0.83 -2.46 28.95
C ASP A 94 1.95 -1.54 29.47
N ILE A 95 2.95 -1.24 28.62
CA ILE A 95 4.02 -0.28 28.97
C ILE A 95 3.44 1.12 29.19
N LEU A 96 2.60 1.61 28.27
CA LEU A 96 1.99 2.94 28.38
C LEU A 96 1.14 3.06 29.64
N MET A 97 0.30 2.08 29.93
CA MET A 97 -0.51 2.05 31.15
C MET A 97 0.35 2.04 32.40
N SER A 98 1.50 1.34 32.39
CA SER A 98 2.42 1.30 33.54
C SER A 98 3.04 2.67 33.87
N ILE A 99 3.12 3.58 32.90
CA ILE A 99 3.61 4.96 33.08
C ILE A 99 2.49 6.00 33.11
N GLY A 100 1.22 5.54 33.23
CA GLY A 100 0.04 6.40 33.39
C GLY A 100 -0.51 7.02 32.10
N ILE A 101 -0.10 6.55 30.94
CA ILE A 101 -0.59 7.03 29.64
C ILE A 101 -1.73 6.12 29.18
N ASN A 102 -2.96 6.62 29.20
CA ASN A 102 -4.16 5.85 28.82
C ASN A 102 -4.65 6.16 27.41
N ASN A 103 -4.22 7.25 26.79
CA ASN A 103 -4.59 7.64 25.43
C ASN A 103 -3.43 8.34 24.74
N LEU A 104 -3.11 7.91 23.52
CA LEU A 104 -2.04 8.47 22.68
C LEU A 104 -2.55 9.47 21.64
N VAL A 105 -3.86 9.66 21.53
CA VAL A 105 -4.42 10.61 20.55
C VAL A 105 -4.11 12.04 20.99
N PHE A 106 -3.23 12.70 20.25
CA PHE A 106 -2.82 14.09 20.53
C PHE A 106 -3.66 15.14 19.80
N PHE A 107 -4.38 14.71 18.75
CA PHE A 107 -5.10 15.62 17.86
C PHE A 107 -6.50 15.08 17.59
N ASN A 108 -7.52 15.94 17.77
CA ASN A 108 -8.89 15.55 17.46
C ASN A 108 -9.21 15.88 15.99
N ILE A 109 -8.97 14.90 15.09
CA ILE A 109 -9.27 15.05 13.68
C ILE A 109 -10.78 15.11 13.39
N GLU A 110 -11.62 14.55 14.27
CA GLU A 110 -13.08 14.54 14.14
C GLU A 110 -13.70 15.97 14.14
N ALA A 111 -12.96 16.97 14.63
CA ALA A 111 -13.37 18.37 14.56
C ALA A 111 -13.41 18.93 13.13
N PHE A 112 -12.75 18.25 12.18
CA PHE A 112 -12.75 18.64 10.77
C PHE A 112 -13.93 18.03 10.00
N PRO A 113 -14.45 18.70 8.94
CA PRO A 113 -15.38 18.08 8.01
C PRO A 113 -14.81 16.77 7.44
N TYR A 114 -15.65 15.76 7.22
CA TYR A 114 -15.24 14.42 6.78
C TYR A 114 -14.28 14.44 5.58
N TRP A 115 -14.58 15.20 4.53
CA TRP A 115 -13.70 15.34 3.37
C TRP A 115 -12.34 15.98 3.71
N GLY A 116 -12.31 16.87 4.69
CA GLY A 116 -11.07 17.45 5.22
C GLY A 116 -10.23 16.39 5.95
N GLN A 117 -10.87 15.51 6.72
CA GLN A 117 -10.19 14.38 7.38
C GLN A 117 -9.54 13.46 6.36
N LEU A 118 -10.28 13.03 5.32
CA LEU A 118 -9.75 12.17 4.25
C LEU A 118 -8.60 12.84 3.48
N PHE A 119 -8.71 14.13 3.21
CA PHE A 119 -7.65 14.87 2.53
C PHE A 119 -6.37 14.96 3.38
N VAL A 120 -6.49 15.29 4.66
CA VAL A 120 -5.35 15.31 5.59
C VAL A 120 -4.74 13.92 5.73
N LEU A 121 -5.56 12.89 5.90
CA LEU A 121 -5.10 11.49 5.95
C LEU A 121 -4.33 11.11 4.69
N PHE A 122 -4.85 11.45 3.51
CA PHE A 122 -4.20 11.21 2.24
C PHE A 122 -2.81 11.87 2.18
N LEU A 123 -2.70 13.16 2.51
CA LEU A 123 -1.42 13.88 2.48
C LEU A 123 -0.40 13.33 3.47
N LEU A 124 -0.83 13.04 4.70
CA LEU A 124 0.03 12.49 5.74
C LEU A 124 0.53 11.10 5.36
N ARG A 125 -0.38 10.26 4.89
CA ARG A 125 -0.05 8.91 4.45
C ARG A 125 0.94 8.94 3.29
N ASP A 126 0.71 9.79 2.30
CA ASP A 126 1.59 9.97 1.16
C ASP A 126 3.00 10.40 1.60
N PHE A 127 3.09 11.39 2.47
CA PHE A 127 4.36 11.85 3.02
C PHE A 127 5.09 10.75 3.81
N ILE A 128 4.37 10.00 4.66
CA ILE A 128 4.93 8.90 5.42
C ILE A 128 5.45 7.81 4.49
N GLN A 129 4.68 7.41 3.47
CA GLN A 129 5.09 6.43 2.48
C GLN A 129 6.33 6.88 1.70
N TYR A 130 6.41 8.15 1.32
CA TYR A 130 7.62 8.72 0.72
C TYR A 130 8.84 8.58 1.65
N CYS A 131 8.69 8.93 2.92
CA CYS A 131 9.77 8.80 3.91
C CYS A 131 10.22 7.35 4.08
N ILE A 132 9.26 6.40 4.18
CA ILE A 132 9.55 4.97 4.28
C ILE A 132 10.27 4.47 3.02
N HIS A 133 9.77 4.80 1.84
CA HIS A 133 10.38 4.40 0.57
C HIS A 133 11.82 4.91 0.46
N ARG A 134 12.05 6.17 0.81
CA ARG A 134 13.39 6.74 0.88
C ARG A 134 14.30 6.03 1.88
N LEU A 135 13.76 5.61 3.03
CA LEU A 135 14.47 4.84 4.05
C LEU A 135 14.88 3.48 3.49
N LEU A 136 13.97 2.77 2.79
CA LEU A 136 14.23 1.49 2.12
C LEU A 136 15.38 1.58 1.12
N HIS A 137 15.50 2.70 0.41
CA HIS A 137 16.61 2.94 -0.52
C HIS A 137 17.93 3.35 0.16
N ARG A 138 17.88 3.95 1.35
CA ARG A 138 19.07 4.51 2.02
C ARG A 138 19.74 3.54 2.99
N VAL A 139 18.97 2.67 3.63
CA VAL A 139 19.47 1.72 4.62
C VAL A 139 19.82 0.41 3.92
N PRO A 140 21.12 -0.01 3.86
CA PRO A 140 21.55 -1.20 3.11
C PRO A 140 20.83 -2.48 3.54
N PHE A 141 20.53 -2.65 4.83
CA PHE A 141 19.76 -3.78 5.34
C PHE A 141 18.35 -3.81 4.75
N LEU A 142 17.64 -2.68 4.72
CA LEU A 142 16.28 -2.58 4.18
C LEU A 142 16.27 -2.70 2.66
N TRP A 143 17.29 -2.17 1.98
CA TRP A 143 17.47 -2.32 0.54
C TRP A 143 17.52 -3.79 0.10
N ASN A 144 18.10 -4.67 0.91
CA ASN A 144 18.14 -6.09 0.58
C ASN A 144 16.76 -6.73 0.40
N PHE A 145 15.75 -6.19 1.05
CA PHE A 145 14.35 -6.60 0.87
C PHE A 145 13.69 -5.82 -0.27
N HIS A 146 13.88 -4.51 -0.32
CA HIS A 146 13.26 -3.61 -1.29
C HIS A 146 13.72 -3.85 -2.74
N LYS A 147 14.91 -4.39 -2.97
CA LYS A 147 15.36 -4.79 -4.30
C LYS A 147 14.48 -5.86 -4.98
N VAL A 148 13.61 -6.57 -4.24
CA VAL A 148 12.59 -7.47 -4.80
C VAL A 148 11.59 -6.66 -5.62
N HIS A 149 11.16 -5.49 -5.11
CA HIS A 149 10.31 -4.57 -5.85
C HIS A 149 11.00 -4.08 -7.15
N HIS A 150 12.28 -3.74 -7.07
CA HIS A 150 13.08 -3.27 -8.20
C HIS A 150 13.57 -4.39 -9.14
N SER A 151 13.28 -5.67 -8.86
CA SER A 151 13.65 -6.80 -9.71
C SER A 151 12.75 -6.97 -10.94
N VAL A 152 11.69 -6.20 -11.05
CA VAL A 152 10.73 -6.22 -12.15
C VAL A 152 11.40 -5.83 -13.45
N LYS A 153 11.36 -6.72 -14.46
CA LYS A 153 11.95 -6.48 -15.79
C LYS A 153 10.96 -5.82 -16.76
N GLU A 154 9.71 -6.23 -16.69
CA GLU A 154 8.62 -5.71 -17.50
C GLU A 154 7.55 -5.13 -16.59
N MET A 155 7.34 -3.82 -16.68
CA MET A 155 6.36 -3.12 -15.83
C MET A 155 4.93 -3.50 -16.23
N GLY A 156 4.08 -3.66 -15.24
CA GLY A 156 2.66 -3.89 -15.35
C GLY A 156 2.00 -3.61 -14.01
N PHE A 157 0.67 -3.41 -14.00
CA PHE A 157 -0.07 -2.94 -12.84
C PHE A 157 0.26 -3.71 -11.55
N ALA A 158 0.36 -5.05 -11.61
CA ALA A 158 0.59 -5.89 -10.45
C ALA A 158 2.03 -5.79 -9.90
N ALA A 159 2.99 -5.26 -10.68
CA ALA A 159 4.38 -5.05 -10.24
C ALA A 159 4.48 -4.12 -9.02
N HIS A 160 3.52 -3.19 -8.87
CA HIS A 160 3.38 -2.34 -7.72
C HIS A 160 3.30 -3.13 -6.39
N LEU A 161 2.72 -4.33 -6.39
CA LEU A 161 2.52 -5.16 -5.21
C LEU A 161 3.59 -6.25 -5.03
N ARG A 162 4.60 -6.31 -5.92
CA ARG A 162 5.77 -7.18 -5.77
C ARG A 162 6.73 -6.56 -4.76
N TYR A 163 6.63 -6.96 -3.52
CA TYR A 163 7.58 -6.58 -2.48
C TYR A 163 7.79 -7.72 -1.48
N HIS A 164 8.93 -7.71 -0.81
CA HIS A 164 9.25 -8.71 0.20
C HIS A 164 8.36 -8.53 1.44
N TRP A 165 7.92 -9.61 2.07
CA TRP A 165 7.05 -9.56 3.25
C TRP A 165 7.60 -8.69 4.40
N MET A 166 8.92 -8.56 4.51
CA MET A 166 9.57 -7.66 5.48
C MET A 166 9.17 -6.19 5.28
N GLU A 167 8.93 -5.78 4.03
CA GLU A 167 8.43 -4.43 3.75
C GLU A 167 7.03 -4.21 4.30
N THR A 168 6.19 -5.24 4.32
CA THR A 168 4.87 -5.15 4.96
C THR A 168 5.00 -4.77 6.44
N ILE A 169 5.97 -5.36 7.15
CA ILE A 169 6.23 -5.04 8.56
C ILE A 169 6.69 -3.59 8.69
N VAL A 170 7.68 -3.17 7.88
CA VAL A 170 8.23 -1.81 7.92
C VAL A 170 7.15 -0.77 7.60
N TYR A 171 6.44 -0.95 6.48
CA TYR A 171 5.38 0.00 6.07
C TYR A 171 4.27 0.08 7.12
N ARG A 172 3.69 -1.04 7.53
CA ARG A 172 2.57 -1.02 8.47
C ARG A 172 2.97 -0.45 9.83
N THR A 173 4.15 -0.77 10.34
CA THR A 173 4.61 -0.24 11.63
C THR A 173 4.84 1.28 11.56
N LEU A 174 5.54 1.76 10.54
CA LEU A 174 5.89 3.17 10.42
C LEU A 174 4.74 4.04 9.90
N GLU A 175 3.77 3.46 9.21
CA GLU A 175 2.59 4.15 8.68
C GLU A 175 1.48 4.24 9.73
N TYR A 176 1.14 3.14 10.40
CA TYR A 176 -0.01 3.13 11.32
C TYR A 176 0.24 3.91 12.60
N LEU A 177 1.45 3.87 13.16
CA LEU A 177 1.72 4.55 14.43
C LEU A 177 1.45 6.06 14.37
N PRO A 178 2.00 6.84 13.43
CA PRO A 178 1.70 8.27 13.33
C PRO A 178 0.22 8.56 13.09
N LEU A 179 -0.46 7.74 12.28
CA LEU A 179 -1.88 7.93 11.95
C LEU A 179 -2.79 7.64 13.16
N ALA A 180 -2.45 6.63 13.95
CA ALA A 180 -3.16 6.32 15.19
C ALA A 180 -3.02 7.44 16.24
N LEU A 181 -1.87 8.14 16.28
CA LEU A 181 -1.65 9.28 17.17
C LEU A 181 -2.53 10.49 16.82
N ILE A 182 -3.04 10.57 15.59
CA ILE A 182 -3.92 11.64 15.10
C ILE A 182 -5.41 11.26 15.27
N GLY A 183 -5.70 9.97 15.54
CA GLY A 183 -7.06 9.50 15.79
C GLY A 183 -7.88 9.15 14.56
N PHE A 184 -7.24 8.83 13.42
CA PHE A 184 -7.95 8.35 12.22
C PHE A 184 -8.58 6.99 12.43
N GLY A 185 -9.82 6.82 11.92
CA GLY A 185 -10.55 5.55 11.92
C GLY A 185 -10.03 4.56 10.87
N ILE A 186 -10.36 3.28 11.07
CA ILE A 186 -9.96 2.22 10.14
C ILE A 186 -10.68 2.32 8.79
N ASP A 187 -11.94 2.78 8.79
CA ASP A 187 -12.74 2.94 7.58
C ASP A 187 -12.18 4.05 6.68
N ASP A 188 -11.75 5.17 7.27
CA ASP A 188 -11.07 6.25 6.56
C ASP A 188 -9.77 5.76 5.92
N PHE A 189 -9.03 4.95 6.69
CA PHE A 189 -7.79 4.35 6.22
C PHE A 189 -8.04 3.42 5.02
N ILE A 190 -9.07 2.58 5.03
CA ILE A 190 -9.40 1.67 3.94
C ILE A 190 -9.75 2.46 2.67
N LEU A 191 -10.55 3.51 2.76
CA LEU A 191 -10.92 4.34 1.62
C LEU A 191 -9.71 5.00 0.96
N VAL A 192 -8.84 5.63 1.77
CA VAL A 192 -7.59 6.23 1.27
C VAL A 192 -6.64 5.15 0.74
N HIS A 193 -6.63 3.95 1.34
CA HIS A 193 -5.83 2.83 0.87
C HIS A 193 -6.27 2.33 -0.52
N LEU A 194 -7.57 2.23 -0.78
CA LEU A 194 -8.09 1.87 -2.12
C LEU A 194 -7.70 2.91 -3.17
N PHE A 195 -7.75 4.18 -2.83
CA PHE A 195 -7.28 5.25 -3.72
C PHE A 195 -5.78 5.11 -4.01
N THR A 196 -4.94 4.93 -3.00
CA THR A 196 -3.49 4.77 -3.17
C THR A 196 -3.13 3.48 -3.91
N LEU A 197 -3.89 2.39 -3.72
CA LEU A 197 -3.77 1.15 -4.49
C LEU A 197 -4.03 1.41 -5.98
N THR A 198 -5.11 2.14 -6.29
CA THR A 198 -5.47 2.51 -7.66
C THR A 198 -4.36 3.34 -8.31
N MET A 199 -3.83 4.33 -7.60
CA MET A 199 -2.71 5.15 -8.07
C MET A 199 -1.41 4.33 -8.24
N GLY A 200 -1.14 3.39 -7.34
CA GLY A 200 -0.02 2.47 -7.44
C GLY A 200 -0.11 1.57 -8.69
N HIS A 201 -1.28 1.00 -8.96
CA HIS A 201 -1.53 0.24 -10.18
C HIS A 201 -1.35 1.11 -11.42
N PHE A 202 -1.91 2.32 -11.44
CA PHE A 202 -1.76 3.25 -12.54
C PHE A 202 -0.29 3.59 -12.82
N ASN A 203 0.48 3.90 -11.79
CA ASN A 203 1.88 4.30 -11.92
C ASN A 203 2.80 3.19 -12.44
N HIS A 204 2.46 1.93 -12.19
CA HIS A 204 3.25 0.76 -12.63
C HIS A 204 2.69 0.13 -13.90
N SER A 205 1.48 0.51 -14.32
CA SER A 205 0.82 -0.10 -15.47
C SER A 205 1.49 0.24 -16.81
N ASN A 206 1.32 -0.68 -17.77
CA ASN A 206 1.70 -0.46 -19.16
C ASN A 206 0.56 0.21 -19.95
N ILE A 207 0.04 1.36 -19.44
CA ILE A 207 -1.09 2.06 -20.05
C ILE A 207 -0.61 3.37 -20.67
N PHE A 208 -1.10 3.66 -21.89
CA PHE A 208 -0.90 4.94 -22.55
C PHE A 208 -2.15 5.81 -22.44
N ILE A 209 -2.10 6.86 -21.62
CA ILE A 209 -3.16 7.86 -21.53
C ILE A 209 -2.54 9.23 -21.87
N PRO A 210 -2.90 9.83 -23.04
CA PRO A 210 -2.43 11.15 -23.42
C PRO A 210 -3.20 12.22 -22.62
N LEU A 211 -2.76 12.53 -21.41
CA LEU A 211 -3.46 13.43 -20.50
C LEU A 211 -3.11 14.91 -20.68
N GLY A 212 -2.28 15.27 -21.68
CA GLY A 212 -1.89 16.66 -21.92
C GLY A 212 -1.35 17.36 -20.66
N VAL A 213 -1.92 18.53 -20.32
CA VAL A 213 -1.54 19.31 -19.12
C VAL A 213 -1.80 18.52 -17.81
N LEU A 214 -2.76 17.61 -17.79
CA LEU A 214 -3.04 16.75 -16.64
C LEU A 214 -1.88 15.80 -16.36
N ASN A 215 -1.04 15.45 -17.35
CA ASN A 215 0.19 14.70 -17.14
C ASN A 215 1.17 15.43 -16.23
N ILE A 216 1.25 16.75 -16.33
CA ILE A 216 2.12 17.58 -15.47
C ILE A 216 1.64 17.46 -14.02
N PHE A 217 0.34 17.59 -13.80
CA PHE A 217 -0.26 17.46 -12.47
C PHE A 217 -0.08 16.05 -11.88
N LEU A 218 -0.31 15.00 -12.67
CA LEU A 218 -0.07 13.63 -12.25
C LEU A 218 1.43 13.31 -12.08
N THR A 219 2.31 13.96 -12.83
CA THR A 219 3.77 13.84 -12.65
C THR A 219 4.20 14.53 -11.36
N ILE A 220 3.61 15.66 -11.01
CA ILE A 220 3.84 16.33 -9.72
C ILE A 220 3.36 15.44 -8.58
N LEU A 221 2.18 14.84 -8.68
CA LEU A 221 1.71 13.85 -7.73
C LEU A 221 2.65 12.63 -7.67
N LYS A 222 3.14 12.14 -8.81
CA LYS A 222 4.17 11.07 -8.87
C LYS A 222 5.48 11.47 -8.23
N CYS A 223 5.89 12.72 -8.33
CA CYS A 223 7.09 13.25 -7.66
C CYS A 223 6.88 13.32 -6.14
N ILE A 224 5.70 13.71 -5.69
CA ILE A 224 5.31 13.71 -4.27
C ILE A 224 5.34 12.26 -3.76
N TYR A 225 4.77 11.29 -4.50
CA TYR A 225 4.81 9.86 -4.18
C TYR A 225 6.22 9.22 -4.21
N GLY A 226 7.29 9.98 -4.46
CA GLY A 226 8.66 9.46 -4.43
C GLY A 226 8.97 8.36 -5.46
N ILE A 227 8.04 8.08 -6.39
CA ILE A 227 8.17 7.08 -7.46
C ILE A 227 8.85 7.74 -8.67
N MET A 228 9.93 8.48 -8.44
CA MET A 228 10.76 8.94 -9.54
C MET A 228 11.79 7.89 -9.91
N GLU A 229 11.41 6.99 -10.80
CA GLU A 229 12.38 6.31 -11.65
C GLU A 229 13.06 7.39 -12.52
N ARG A 230 14.39 7.50 -12.49
CA ARG A 230 15.17 8.46 -13.33
C ARG A 230 14.79 8.40 -14.82
N ARG A 231 14.21 7.30 -15.29
CA ARG A 231 13.70 7.12 -16.67
C ARG A 231 12.52 8.04 -17.02
N LEU A 232 11.70 8.48 -16.08
CA LEU A 232 10.58 9.39 -16.38
C LEU A 232 11.06 10.82 -16.66
N LEU A 233 12.12 11.28 -15.99
CA LEU A 233 12.75 12.55 -16.29
C LEU A 233 13.38 12.56 -17.69
N THR A 234 14.06 11.48 -18.08
CA THR A 234 14.64 11.35 -19.42
C THR A 234 13.57 11.39 -20.50
N ASN A 235 12.43 10.73 -20.27
CA ASN A 235 11.32 10.75 -21.24
C ASN A 235 10.57 12.09 -21.26
N LEU A 236 10.48 12.81 -20.16
CA LEU A 236 9.88 14.15 -20.11
C LEU A 236 10.76 15.17 -20.87
N VAL A 237 12.07 15.10 -20.68
CA VAL A 237 13.04 15.92 -21.42
C VAL A 237 12.97 15.64 -22.91
N LEU A 238 12.89 14.36 -23.33
CA LEU A 238 12.76 13.99 -24.75
C LEU A 238 11.44 14.46 -25.38
N ILE A 239 10.36 14.58 -24.62
CA ILE A 239 9.06 15.12 -25.11
C ILE A 239 9.12 16.64 -25.23
N LEU A 240 9.83 17.32 -24.35
CA LEU A 240 9.99 18.78 -24.39
C LEU A 240 10.98 19.25 -25.45
N ASP A 241 11.97 18.42 -25.80
CA ASP A 241 12.95 18.69 -26.86
C ASP A 241 12.44 18.34 -28.28
N SER A 242 11.25 17.74 -28.41
CA SER A 242 10.62 17.38 -29.68
C SER A 242 9.58 18.41 -30.17
N HIS A 243 9.51 19.59 -29.56
CA HIS A 243 8.76 20.77 -29.99
C HIS A 243 9.68 21.98 -30.01
#